data_c31eb8d23196de4ff637200852cd5f23
#
_entry.id   c31eb8d23196de4ff637200852cd5f23
#
_cell.length_a   1.000
_cell.length_b   1.000
_cell.length_c   1.000
_cell.angle_alpha   90.00
_cell.angle_beta   90.00
_cell.angle_gamma   90.00
#
_symmetry.space_group_name_H-M   'P 1'
#
loop_
_entity.id
_entity.type
_entity.pdbx_description
1 polymer ?
#
loop_
_entity_poly.entity_id
_entity_poly.type
_entity_poly.pdbx_seq_one_letter_code
_entity_poly.pdbx_strand_id
1 'polypeptide(L)'
;MTQKPMHSSNTLEAIIVQSAAAARPPERMTVSQAAERYREINSPGSYVGPWKNDTTPYLVEPMDILTSTEFTSMAFVGPSQCGKTDMFSNWLAYAVKNDPADMMLVQTGKDTARDFSIRRVDRLHRQSPLIGEMLVGTAEDNVFDKQYTSGMMLSLGWPSVKVLSGRPIPRMWITDYDRGGAFEDVDGEGSGFDLAQARTNTYRRFGMTVAESSPGFEVENPKHILKTRHEAMPTPGILALYNKGDRRRWYWRCVKCENPFEPDFSLLHWPDSEDLKECSENAVLRCPHCNQIYAHDTGTGHPSKREMNIAGRWVRDGQHWMPNGEMHGVPTRSDIASFWLKGVAATFSTWDKLVFKHLSAEREYESTGSEKALKATVNTDQGTPYIPKMLSSDRAPETLKARAKDYGHRTVPPGVRFMTAAIDV
;
A
#
# COMPACT_ATOMS: atom_id res chain seq x y z
N MET A 1 11.13 65.76 1.59
CA MET A 1 12.37 64.96 1.42
C MET A 1 12.25 63.74 2.26
N THR A 2 11.79 62.65 1.69
CA THR A 2 11.66 61.33 2.35
C THR A 2 12.95 60.56 2.11
N GLN A 3 13.70 60.29 3.18
CA GLN A 3 14.88 59.43 3.14
C GLN A 3 14.49 58.00 2.81
N LYS A 4 15.02 57.46 1.73
CA LYS A 4 15.04 56.05 1.42
C LYS A 4 15.78 55.27 2.55
N PRO A 5 15.28 54.14 3.05
CA PRO A 5 16.04 53.35 4.00
C PRO A 5 17.31 52.80 3.32
N MET A 6 18.46 53.07 3.95
CA MET A 6 19.76 52.50 3.56
C MET A 6 19.66 50.97 3.62
N HIS A 7 20.03 50.31 2.53
CA HIS A 7 20.30 48.86 2.55
C HIS A 7 21.36 48.58 3.62
N SER A 8 21.04 47.75 4.58
CA SER A 8 21.99 47.23 5.52
C SER A 8 23.05 46.43 4.73
N SER A 9 24.26 47.00 4.66
CA SER A 9 25.43 46.25 4.14
C SER A 9 25.62 45.02 5.01
N ASN A 10 25.38 43.84 4.46
CA ASN A 10 25.77 42.62 5.13
C ASN A 10 27.26 42.71 5.44
N THR A 11 27.65 42.62 6.71
CA THR A 11 29.05 42.57 7.09
C THR A 11 29.70 41.33 6.47
N LEU A 12 31.00 41.40 6.20
CA LEU A 12 31.78 40.25 5.67
C LEU A 12 31.56 39.00 6.51
N GLU A 13 31.45 39.14 7.82
CA GLU A 13 31.11 38.05 8.74
C GLU A 13 29.73 37.46 8.46
N ALA A 14 28.71 38.27 8.22
CA ALA A 14 27.37 37.78 7.88
C ALA A 14 27.36 37.02 6.54
N ILE A 15 28.12 37.49 5.56
CA ILE A 15 28.28 36.78 4.27
C ILE A 15 29.00 35.44 4.46
N ILE A 16 30.08 35.40 5.25
CA ILE A 16 30.82 34.17 5.55
C ILE A 16 29.93 33.19 6.28
N VAL A 17 29.18 33.62 7.29
CA VAL A 17 28.25 32.75 8.05
C VAL A 17 27.14 32.22 7.15
N GLN A 18 26.57 33.04 6.30
CA GLN A 18 25.55 32.60 5.32
C GLN A 18 26.12 31.61 4.30
N SER A 19 27.33 31.89 3.79
CA SER A 19 28.00 30.99 2.84
C SER A 19 28.36 29.66 3.48
N ALA A 20 28.87 29.69 4.71
CA ALA A 20 29.16 28.48 5.48
C ALA A 20 27.89 27.67 5.81
N ALA A 21 26.79 28.33 6.12
CA ALA A 21 25.50 27.70 6.33
C ALA A 21 24.96 27.05 5.05
N ALA A 22 25.10 27.73 3.91
CA ALA A 22 24.71 27.18 2.60
C ALA A 22 25.60 26.02 2.13
N ALA A 23 26.87 26.00 2.53
CA ALA A 23 27.83 24.92 2.24
C ALA A 23 27.69 23.71 3.19
N ARG A 24 26.92 23.83 4.29
CA ARG A 24 26.72 22.72 5.22
C ARG A 24 25.93 21.61 4.51
N PRO A 25 26.47 20.38 4.48
CA PRO A 25 25.72 19.25 3.91
C PRO A 25 24.40 19.07 4.69
N PRO A 26 23.30 18.69 4.00
CA PRO A 26 22.04 18.40 4.67
C PRO A 26 22.24 17.34 5.74
N GLU A 27 21.49 17.47 6.83
CA GLU A 27 21.50 16.49 7.90
C GLU A 27 21.06 15.12 7.35
N ARG A 28 21.87 14.10 7.62
CA ARG A 28 21.51 12.73 7.23
C ARG A 28 20.40 12.24 8.13
N MET A 29 19.25 12.01 7.56
CA MET A 29 18.09 11.40 8.23
C MET A 29 17.35 10.48 7.26
N THR A 30 16.54 9.58 7.81
CA THR A 30 15.67 8.74 7.02
C THR A 30 14.35 9.47 6.70
N VAL A 31 13.56 8.91 5.77
CA VAL A 31 12.24 9.48 5.44
C VAL A 31 11.31 9.47 6.65
N SER A 32 11.35 8.40 7.46
CA SER A 32 10.55 8.29 8.67
C SER A 32 10.92 9.33 9.73
N GLN A 33 12.22 9.61 9.91
CA GLN A 33 12.72 10.66 10.81
C GLN A 33 12.33 12.07 10.31
N ALA A 34 12.45 12.30 9.02
CA ALA A 34 12.05 13.57 8.40
C ALA A 34 10.54 13.80 8.53
N ALA A 35 9.74 12.75 8.42
CA ALA A 35 8.30 12.83 8.64
C ALA A 35 7.96 13.31 10.05
N GLU A 36 8.56 12.74 11.09
CA GLU A 36 8.34 13.19 12.48
C GLU A 36 8.80 14.61 12.75
N ARG A 37 9.84 15.05 12.02
CA ARG A 37 10.40 16.39 12.22
C ARG A 37 9.68 17.50 11.48
N TYR A 38 9.15 17.22 10.28
CA TYR A 38 8.67 18.27 9.39
C TYR A 38 7.18 18.22 9.10
N ARG A 39 6.55 17.05 9.30
CA ARG A 39 5.19 16.88 8.87
C ARG A 39 4.18 17.11 9.97
N GLU A 40 3.26 18.03 9.72
CA GLU A 40 2.07 18.27 10.54
C GLU A 40 0.82 17.71 9.84
N ILE A 41 -0.04 17.06 10.61
CA ILE A 41 -1.34 16.57 10.15
C ILE A 41 -2.43 17.42 10.79
N ASN A 42 -3.34 17.91 9.97
CA ASN A 42 -4.55 18.56 10.44
C ASN A 42 -5.76 17.95 9.75
N SER A 43 -6.31 16.91 10.35
CA SER A 43 -7.53 16.23 9.91
C SER A 43 -8.61 16.46 10.96
N PRO A 44 -9.39 17.56 10.85
CA PRO A 44 -10.44 17.87 11.80
C PRO A 44 -11.41 16.68 11.99
N GLY A 45 -11.73 16.36 13.24
CA GLY A 45 -12.54 15.19 13.58
C GLY A 45 -11.80 13.85 13.65
N SER A 46 -10.48 13.83 13.34
CA SER A 46 -9.64 12.64 13.45
C SER A 46 -8.37 12.93 14.24
N TYR A 47 -7.34 13.51 13.61
CA TYR A 47 -6.06 13.80 14.25
C TYR A 47 -5.52 15.17 13.83
N VAL A 48 -5.04 15.93 14.82
CA VAL A 48 -4.32 17.20 14.62
C VAL A 48 -3.02 17.15 15.43
N GLY A 49 -1.89 17.33 14.77
CA GLY A 49 -0.57 17.33 15.41
C GLY A 49 0.53 16.78 14.49
N PRO A 50 1.76 16.65 15.02
CA PRO A 50 2.88 16.14 14.24
C PRO A 50 2.68 14.67 13.85
N TRP A 51 3.29 14.28 12.73
CA TRP A 51 3.36 12.87 12.34
C TRP A 51 4.07 12.05 13.43
N LYS A 52 3.55 10.86 13.70
CA LYS A 52 4.14 9.90 14.65
C LYS A 52 4.26 8.53 14.01
N ASN A 53 5.49 8.02 13.92
CA ASN A 53 5.77 6.70 13.37
C ASN A 53 5.09 5.57 14.15
N ASP A 54 4.91 5.74 15.47
CA ASP A 54 4.21 4.78 16.33
C ASP A 54 2.73 4.58 15.98
N THR A 55 2.12 5.49 15.22
CA THR A 55 0.74 5.33 14.74
C THR A 55 0.65 4.26 13.68
N THR A 56 1.65 4.20 12.78
CA THR A 56 1.71 3.25 11.66
C THR A 56 3.11 2.64 11.55
N PRO A 57 3.54 1.82 12.54
CA PRO A 57 4.93 1.33 12.61
C PRO A 57 5.35 0.52 11.37
N TYR A 58 4.39 -0.14 10.72
CA TYR A 58 4.62 -0.89 9.49
C TYR A 58 4.99 -0.01 8.27
N LEU A 59 4.84 1.31 8.35
CA LEU A 59 5.26 2.24 7.28
C LEU A 59 6.72 2.72 7.45
N VAL A 60 7.34 2.52 8.60
CA VAL A 60 8.70 3.02 8.88
C VAL A 60 9.72 2.43 7.91
N GLU A 61 9.83 1.11 7.85
CA GLU A 61 10.77 0.44 6.95
C GLU A 61 10.48 0.73 5.46
N PRO A 62 9.22 0.68 4.96
CA PRO A 62 8.92 1.12 3.60
C PRO A 62 9.33 2.55 3.30
N MET A 63 9.10 3.50 4.22
CA MET A 63 9.53 4.89 4.04
C MET A 63 11.06 5.01 3.95
N ASP A 64 11.79 4.33 4.81
CA ASP A 64 13.25 4.42 4.86
C ASP A 64 13.93 3.78 3.63
N ILE A 65 13.27 2.79 3.02
CA ILE A 65 13.72 2.19 1.76
C ILE A 65 13.63 3.16 0.57
N LEU A 66 12.75 4.16 0.60
CA LEU A 66 12.62 5.13 -0.50
C LEU A 66 13.91 5.91 -0.81
N THR A 67 14.87 5.90 0.10
CA THR A 67 16.19 6.52 -0.06
C THR A 67 17.33 5.50 -0.07
N SER A 68 17.00 4.22 -0.11
CA SER A 68 17.99 3.13 -0.20
C SER A 68 18.67 3.13 -1.55
N THR A 69 19.93 2.75 -1.56
CA THR A 69 20.69 2.46 -2.80
C THR A 69 20.78 0.96 -3.10
N GLU A 70 20.15 0.12 -2.25
CA GLU A 70 20.02 -1.32 -2.46
C GLU A 70 18.91 -1.64 -3.46
N PHE A 71 17.83 -0.85 -3.43
CA PHE A 71 16.64 -1.04 -4.27
C PHE A 71 16.46 0.12 -5.23
N THR A 72 15.97 -0.18 -6.43
CA THR A 72 15.59 0.81 -7.45
C THR A 72 14.07 0.94 -7.59
N SER A 73 13.34 0.05 -6.95
CA SER A 73 11.88 0.05 -7.02
C SER A 73 11.26 -0.47 -5.71
N MET A 74 10.00 -0.09 -5.47
CA MET A 74 9.20 -0.58 -4.37
C MET A 74 7.77 -0.90 -4.82
N ALA A 75 7.22 -2.03 -4.35
CA ALA A 75 5.82 -2.37 -4.47
C ALA A 75 5.20 -2.48 -3.07
N PHE A 76 4.14 -1.72 -2.79
CA PHE A 76 3.44 -1.79 -1.52
C PHE A 76 2.00 -2.23 -1.71
N VAL A 77 1.69 -3.44 -1.25
CA VAL A 77 0.35 -4.02 -1.22
C VAL A 77 -0.24 -3.81 0.16
N GLY A 78 -1.41 -3.20 0.25
CA GLY A 78 -2.06 -3.01 1.54
C GLY A 78 -3.53 -2.65 1.40
N PRO A 79 -4.32 -2.84 2.47
CA PRO A 79 -5.73 -2.50 2.45
C PRO A 79 -5.96 -0.99 2.27
N SER A 80 -7.20 -0.60 2.05
CA SER A 80 -7.59 0.80 2.16
C SER A 80 -7.30 1.32 3.59
N GLN A 81 -7.06 2.62 3.72
CA GLN A 81 -6.85 3.27 5.03
C GLN A 81 -5.67 2.70 5.85
N CYS A 82 -4.62 2.22 5.22
CA CYS A 82 -3.39 1.81 5.92
C CYS A 82 -2.26 2.86 5.89
N GLY A 83 -2.48 4.04 5.28
CA GLY A 83 -1.50 5.13 5.25
C GLY A 83 -0.60 5.17 4.02
N LYS A 84 -0.90 4.41 2.95
CA LYS A 84 -0.12 4.40 1.70
C LYS A 84 0.13 5.80 1.13
N THR A 85 -0.92 6.60 1.02
CA THR A 85 -0.83 7.98 0.52
C THR A 85 0.00 8.89 1.44
N ASP A 86 -0.03 8.64 2.74
CA ASP A 86 0.77 9.40 3.71
C ASP A 86 2.26 9.10 3.58
N MET A 87 2.63 7.88 3.19
CA MET A 87 3.99 7.50 2.89
C MET A 87 4.58 8.34 1.74
N PHE A 88 3.82 8.57 0.65
CA PHE A 88 4.21 9.51 -0.40
C PHE A 88 4.40 10.93 0.14
N SER A 89 3.46 11.41 0.95
CA SER A 89 3.54 12.77 1.52
C SER A 89 4.77 12.93 2.43
N ASN A 90 5.15 11.89 3.16
CA ASN A 90 6.35 11.85 3.99
C ASN A 90 7.63 11.87 3.13
N TRP A 91 7.64 11.11 2.03
CA TRP A 91 8.76 11.13 1.09
C TRP A 91 8.91 12.50 0.41
N LEU A 92 7.80 13.13 0.03
CA LEU A 92 7.81 14.50 -0.51
C LEU A 92 8.40 15.49 0.51
N ALA A 93 7.98 15.41 1.77
CA ALA A 93 8.50 16.27 2.84
C ALA A 93 10.02 16.09 3.03
N TYR A 94 10.51 14.84 3.01
CA TYR A 94 11.93 14.52 3.02
C TYR A 94 12.65 15.11 1.80
N ALA A 95 12.10 14.88 0.59
CA ALA A 95 12.72 15.35 -0.64
C ALA A 95 12.88 16.87 -0.65
N VAL A 96 11.85 17.60 -0.27
CA VAL A 96 11.88 19.08 -0.25
C VAL A 96 12.96 19.64 0.70
N LYS A 97 13.18 19.00 1.85
CA LYS A 97 14.05 19.54 2.90
C LYS A 97 15.45 18.95 2.93
N ASN A 98 15.61 17.66 2.63
CA ASN A 98 16.86 16.93 2.87
C ASN A 98 17.59 16.51 1.60
N ASP A 99 16.85 16.15 0.55
CA ASP A 99 17.44 15.59 -0.66
C ASP A 99 16.63 16.01 -1.89
N PRO A 100 16.73 17.28 -2.31
CA PRO A 100 15.94 17.80 -3.42
C PRO A 100 16.23 17.06 -4.73
N ALA A 101 15.20 16.45 -5.30
CA ALA A 101 15.24 15.83 -6.61
C ALA A 101 13.81 15.79 -7.20
N ASP A 102 13.69 15.90 -8.51
CA ASP A 102 12.40 15.89 -9.18
C ASP A 102 11.59 14.65 -8.85
N MET A 103 10.31 14.85 -8.61
CA MET A 103 9.35 13.79 -8.31
C MET A 103 8.15 13.85 -9.25
N MET A 104 7.61 12.69 -9.60
CA MET A 104 6.32 12.59 -10.27
C MET A 104 5.41 11.63 -9.52
N LEU A 105 4.20 12.09 -9.25
CA LEU A 105 3.10 11.25 -8.79
C LEU A 105 2.17 10.99 -9.97
N VAL A 106 1.82 9.73 -10.21
CA VAL A 106 0.91 9.30 -11.27
C VAL A 106 -0.36 8.74 -10.64
N GLN A 107 -1.48 9.39 -10.91
CA GLN A 107 -2.84 9.01 -10.51
C GLN A 107 -3.54 8.25 -11.63
N THR A 108 -4.64 7.58 -11.33
CA THR A 108 -5.42 6.80 -12.30
C THR A 108 -6.05 7.63 -13.43
N GLY A 109 -6.17 8.94 -13.26
CA GLY A 109 -6.73 9.84 -14.26
C GLY A 109 -6.45 11.32 -13.97
N LYS A 110 -6.76 12.19 -14.94
CA LYS A 110 -6.50 13.63 -14.84
C LYS A 110 -7.26 14.29 -13.69
N ASP A 111 -8.53 13.94 -13.51
CA ASP A 111 -9.37 14.54 -12.45
C ASP A 111 -8.93 14.06 -11.06
N THR A 112 -8.51 12.80 -10.92
CA THR A 112 -7.94 12.27 -9.68
C THR A 112 -6.59 12.91 -9.37
N ALA A 113 -5.76 13.19 -10.36
CA ALA A 113 -4.49 13.92 -10.19
C ALA A 113 -4.73 15.36 -9.70
N ARG A 114 -5.73 16.05 -10.28
CA ARG A 114 -6.15 17.40 -9.84
C ARG A 114 -6.65 17.38 -8.40
N ASP A 115 -7.55 16.47 -8.07
CA ASP A 115 -8.11 16.34 -6.71
C ASP A 115 -7.01 16.05 -5.69
N PHE A 116 -6.08 15.16 -6.02
CA PHE A 116 -4.93 14.85 -5.18
C PHE A 116 -4.04 16.07 -4.93
N SER A 117 -3.74 16.85 -5.97
CA SER A 117 -2.98 18.09 -5.83
C SER A 117 -3.62 19.03 -4.81
N ILE A 118 -4.89 19.35 -5.00
CA ILE A 118 -5.61 20.32 -4.16
C ILE A 118 -5.84 19.80 -2.74
N ARG A 119 -6.25 18.54 -2.59
CA ARG A 119 -6.66 17.99 -1.29
C ARG A 119 -5.54 17.35 -0.49
N ARG A 120 -4.45 16.95 -1.13
CA ARG A 120 -3.32 16.31 -0.46
C ARG A 120 -2.07 17.16 -0.48
N VAL A 121 -1.58 17.55 -1.67
CA VAL A 121 -0.32 18.28 -1.81
C VAL A 121 -0.43 19.71 -1.27
N ASP A 122 -1.43 20.48 -1.70
CA ASP A 122 -1.62 21.85 -1.19
C ASP A 122 -1.98 21.87 0.30
N ARG A 123 -2.67 20.84 0.75
CA ARG A 123 -2.96 20.66 2.17
C ARG A 123 -1.69 20.37 2.98
N LEU A 124 -0.81 19.52 2.49
CA LEU A 124 0.50 19.27 3.10
C LEU A 124 1.30 20.56 3.29
N HIS A 125 1.39 21.38 2.23
CA HIS A 125 2.10 22.67 2.29
C HIS A 125 1.49 23.62 3.34
N ARG A 126 0.16 23.73 3.38
CA ARG A 126 -0.53 24.59 4.37
C ARG A 126 -0.38 24.11 5.81
N GLN A 127 -0.33 22.79 6.02
CA GLN A 127 -0.31 22.20 7.35
C GLN A 127 1.11 22.01 7.91
N SER A 128 2.10 21.90 7.04
CA SER A 128 3.51 21.72 7.38
C SER A 128 4.31 22.96 6.96
N PRO A 129 4.37 24.03 7.79
CA PRO A 129 4.98 25.31 7.41
C PRO A 129 6.41 25.16 6.92
N LEU A 130 7.21 24.32 7.55
CA LEU A 130 8.61 24.07 7.14
C LEU A 130 8.72 23.53 5.70
N ILE A 131 7.69 22.88 5.18
CA ILE A 131 7.63 22.40 3.80
C ILE A 131 7.02 23.48 2.90
N GLY A 132 5.93 24.10 3.35
CA GLY A 132 5.22 25.13 2.59
C GLY A 132 6.09 26.36 2.27
N GLU A 133 6.97 26.78 3.17
CA GLU A 133 7.93 27.87 2.97
C GLU A 133 8.94 27.62 1.84
N MET A 134 9.13 26.35 1.47
CA MET A 134 10.01 26.00 0.36
C MET A 134 9.33 26.09 -1.02
N LEU A 135 8.02 26.28 -1.07
CA LEU A 135 7.28 26.46 -2.32
C LEU A 135 7.60 27.81 -2.95
N VAL A 136 7.91 27.84 -4.25
CA VAL A 136 8.07 29.09 -5.01
C VAL A 136 6.70 29.75 -5.19
N GLY A 137 6.68 31.07 -5.11
CA GLY A 137 5.42 31.85 -5.08
C GLY A 137 4.50 31.65 -6.28
N THR A 138 3.27 32.08 -6.13
CA THR A 138 2.06 31.76 -6.88
C THR A 138 2.06 31.89 -8.41
N ALA A 139 3.03 32.54 -9.03
CA ALA A 139 3.07 32.69 -10.49
C ALA A 139 3.48 31.40 -11.23
N GLU A 140 4.21 30.50 -10.57
CA GLU A 140 4.74 29.27 -11.13
C GLU A 140 4.07 28.03 -10.52
N ASP A 141 3.26 28.20 -9.47
CA ASP A 141 2.47 27.14 -8.84
C ASP A 141 1.18 26.91 -9.64
N ASN A 142 1.10 25.75 -10.30
CA ASN A 142 -0.12 25.33 -10.96
C ASN A 142 -0.65 24.02 -10.35
N VAL A 143 -1.82 23.59 -10.81
CA VAL A 143 -2.48 22.40 -10.21
C VAL A 143 -1.66 21.13 -10.38
N PHE A 144 -0.89 20.98 -11.45
CA PHE A 144 -0.17 19.74 -11.76
C PHE A 144 1.33 19.81 -11.50
N ASP A 145 1.90 21.02 -11.35
CA ASP A 145 3.33 21.19 -11.12
C ASP A 145 3.55 22.11 -9.92
N LYS A 146 4.43 21.73 -9.03
CA LYS A 146 4.87 22.50 -7.87
C LYS A 146 6.38 22.67 -7.93
N GLN A 147 6.84 23.92 -7.88
CA GLN A 147 8.26 24.23 -7.88
C GLN A 147 8.71 24.64 -6.48
N TYR A 148 9.87 24.16 -6.08
CA TYR A 148 10.47 24.49 -4.79
C TYR A 148 11.71 25.36 -4.95
N THR A 149 12.03 26.11 -3.90
CA THR A 149 13.17 27.03 -3.87
C THR A 149 14.53 26.35 -4.12
N SER A 150 14.61 25.05 -3.91
CA SER A 150 15.77 24.21 -4.26
C SER A 150 15.92 23.94 -5.76
N GLY A 151 14.96 24.34 -6.59
CA GLY A 151 14.86 23.98 -8.01
C GLY A 151 14.16 22.64 -8.27
N MET A 152 13.82 21.87 -7.22
CA MET A 152 13.07 20.62 -7.34
C MET A 152 11.66 20.89 -7.89
N MET A 153 11.18 20.00 -8.76
CA MET A 153 9.79 19.98 -9.23
C MET A 153 9.05 18.72 -8.77
N LEU A 154 7.83 18.90 -8.31
CA LEU A 154 6.84 17.85 -8.19
C LEU A 154 5.84 17.98 -9.33
N SER A 155 5.72 16.94 -10.17
CA SER A 155 4.69 16.85 -11.22
C SER A 155 3.64 15.82 -10.87
N LEU A 156 2.37 16.13 -11.15
CA LEU A 156 1.26 15.19 -11.01
C LEU A 156 0.77 14.79 -12.41
N GLY A 157 0.79 13.49 -12.68
CA GLY A 157 0.42 12.93 -13.98
C GLY A 157 -0.67 11.87 -13.88
N TRP A 158 -0.99 11.29 -15.03
CA TRP A 158 -1.94 10.18 -15.19
C TRP A 158 -1.43 9.23 -16.29
N PRO A 159 -1.97 7.99 -16.39
CA PRO A 159 -1.52 7.02 -17.37
C PRO A 159 -1.69 7.54 -18.80
N SER A 160 -0.60 7.88 -19.43
CA SER A 160 -0.48 8.13 -20.85
C SER A 160 0.98 8.01 -21.24
N VAL A 161 1.26 7.53 -22.44
CA VAL A 161 2.62 7.44 -22.97
C VAL A 161 3.31 8.78 -22.89
N LYS A 162 2.63 9.87 -23.25
CA LYS A 162 3.21 11.22 -23.21
C LYS A 162 3.72 11.61 -21.82
N VAL A 163 3.02 11.24 -20.76
CA VAL A 163 3.41 11.52 -19.37
C VAL A 163 4.51 10.57 -18.92
N LEU A 164 4.34 9.27 -19.20
CA LEU A 164 5.25 8.23 -18.71
C LEU A 164 6.50 8.03 -19.56
N SER A 165 6.58 8.59 -20.82
CA SER A 165 7.77 8.47 -21.68
C SER A 165 8.51 9.77 -21.95
N GLY A 166 8.10 10.89 -21.34
CA GLY A 166 8.62 12.22 -21.69
C GLY A 166 10.07 12.48 -21.28
N ARG A 167 10.39 12.54 -20.00
CA ARG A 167 11.69 12.95 -19.46
C ARG A 167 12.21 12.01 -18.38
N PRO A 168 13.53 11.90 -18.15
CA PRO A 168 14.08 11.24 -16.98
C PRO A 168 13.62 11.93 -15.71
N ILE A 169 13.16 11.16 -14.71
CA ILE A 169 12.73 11.64 -13.41
C ILE A 169 13.28 10.67 -12.37
N PRO A 170 14.02 11.15 -11.34
CA PRO A 170 14.64 10.26 -10.36
C PRO A 170 13.63 9.55 -9.45
N ARG A 171 12.46 10.13 -9.22
CA ARG A 171 11.48 9.62 -8.25
C ARG A 171 10.08 9.57 -8.84
N MET A 172 9.58 8.35 -9.01
CA MET A 172 8.27 8.09 -9.56
C MET A 172 7.39 7.37 -8.52
N TRP A 173 6.16 7.83 -8.35
CA TRP A 173 5.16 7.20 -7.49
C TRP A 173 3.87 6.97 -8.25
N ILE A 174 3.46 5.71 -8.36
CA ILE A 174 2.19 5.31 -8.96
C ILE A 174 1.25 4.89 -7.83
N THR A 175 0.14 5.58 -7.68
CA THR A 175 -0.84 5.31 -6.63
C THR A 175 -2.08 4.62 -7.18
N ASP A 176 -2.71 3.78 -6.35
CA ASP A 176 -3.90 2.99 -6.73
C ASP A 176 -3.67 2.14 -8.01
N TYR A 177 -2.51 1.47 -8.10
CA TYR A 177 -2.00 0.79 -9.29
C TYR A 177 -3.01 -0.20 -9.91
N ASP A 178 -3.76 -0.95 -9.11
CA ASP A 178 -4.74 -1.93 -9.60
C ASP A 178 -6.11 -1.31 -9.93
N ARG A 179 -6.30 -0.02 -9.64
CA ARG A 179 -7.62 0.58 -9.75
C ARG A 179 -8.05 0.79 -11.21
N GLY A 180 -9.09 0.06 -11.62
CA GLY A 180 -9.69 0.20 -12.95
C GLY A 180 -8.80 -0.25 -14.11
N GLY A 181 -7.70 -0.99 -13.85
CA GLY A 181 -6.80 -1.48 -14.89
C GLY A 181 -6.01 -0.39 -15.63
N ALA A 182 -6.00 0.85 -15.11
CA ALA A 182 -5.43 2.01 -15.81
C ALA A 182 -3.93 1.91 -16.09
N PHE A 183 -3.23 1.01 -15.40
CA PHE A 183 -1.77 0.82 -15.51
C PHE A 183 -1.37 -0.54 -16.10
N GLU A 184 -2.32 -1.36 -16.54
CA GLU A 184 -2.00 -2.69 -17.11
C GLU A 184 -1.33 -2.56 -18.47
N ASP A 185 -1.90 -1.72 -19.33
CA ASP A 185 -1.36 -1.44 -20.66
C ASP A 185 -1.63 0.02 -21.02
N VAL A 186 -0.61 0.86 -20.92
CA VAL A 186 -0.75 2.30 -21.14
C VAL A 186 -0.58 2.59 -22.63
N ASP A 187 -1.68 2.90 -23.30
CA ASP A 187 -1.74 3.24 -24.73
C ASP A 187 -1.10 2.17 -25.65
N GLY A 188 -1.05 0.89 -25.23
CA GLY A 188 -0.44 -0.20 -26.00
C GLY A 188 1.09 -0.32 -25.90
N GLU A 189 1.74 0.44 -24.98
CA GLU A 189 3.20 0.41 -24.79
C GLU A 189 3.63 -0.39 -23.54
N GLY A 190 2.69 -1.06 -22.87
CA GLY A 190 2.97 -1.93 -21.73
C GLY A 190 2.58 -1.36 -20.37
N SER A 191 3.06 -2.01 -19.31
CA SER A 191 2.64 -1.64 -17.96
C SER A 191 3.12 -0.26 -17.55
N GLY A 192 2.26 0.48 -16.85
CA GLY A 192 2.62 1.80 -16.32
C GLY A 192 3.83 1.77 -15.38
N PHE A 193 4.05 0.64 -14.68
CA PHE A 193 5.22 0.48 -13.81
C PHE A 193 6.52 0.37 -14.62
N ASP A 194 6.54 -0.43 -15.69
CA ASP A 194 7.73 -0.61 -16.52
C ASP A 194 8.08 0.70 -17.26
N LEU A 195 7.06 1.43 -17.73
CA LEU A 195 7.24 2.76 -18.34
C LEU A 195 7.82 3.76 -17.32
N ALA A 196 7.31 3.78 -16.09
CA ALA A 196 7.83 4.64 -15.03
C ALA A 196 9.26 4.26 -14.63
N GLN A 197 9.56 2.96 -14.52
CA GLN A 197 10.89 2.47 -14.21
C GLN A 197 11.91 2.88 -15.28
N ALA A 198 11.53 2.89 -16.54
CA ALA A 198 12.38 3.39 -17.63
C ALA A 198 12.79 4.86 -17.44
N ARG A 199 11.98 5.69 -16.75
CA ARG A 199 12.33 7.11 -16.44
C ARG A 199 13.37 7.22 -15.34
N THR A 200 13.32 6.32 -14.35
CA THR A 200 14.26 6.33 -13.21
C THR A 200 15.61 5.67 -13.54
N ASN A 201 15.68 4.84 -14.58
CA ASN A 201 16.90 4.10 -14.98
C ASN A 201 18.12 4.98 -15.21
N THR A 202 17.95 6.21 -15.70
CA THR A 202 19.05 7.17 -15.91
C THR A 202 19.79 7.48 -14.61
N TYR A 203 19.08 7.42 -13.48
CA TYR A 203 19.64 7.71 -12.14
C TYR A 203 20.24 6.49 -11.46
N ARG A 204 20.14 5.30 -12.10
CA ARG A 204 20.71 4.05 -11.59
C ARG A 204 20.20 3.78 -10.16
N ARG A 205 21.10 3.48 -9.21
CA ARG A 205 20.79 3.21 -7.80
C ARG A 205 20.20 4.40 -7.01
N PHE A 206 20.16 5.59 -7.59
CA PHE A 206 19.54 6.78 -6.98
C PHE A 206 18.13 7.04 -7.53
N GLY A 207 17.71 6.29 -8.54
CA GLY A 207 16.34 6.29 -9.03
C GLY A 207 15.46 5.40 -8.17
N MET A 208 14.20 5.81 -7.95
CA MET A 208 13.22 5.03 -7.21
C MET A 208 11.86 5.09 -7.89
N THR A 209 11.35 3.93 -8.28
CA THR A 209 9.98 3.77 -8.82
C THR A 209 9.12 3.04 -7.80
N VAL A 210 8.01 3.64 -7.41
CA VAL A 210 7.09 3.08 -6.42
C VAL A 210 5.73 2.80 -7.05
N ALA A 211 5.16 1.64 -6.79
CA ALA A 211 3.75 1.36 -7.02
C ALA A 211 3.09 0.94 -5.70
N GLU A 212 1.90 1.49 -5.42
CA GLU A 212 1.11 1.06 -4.28
C GLU A 212 -0.36 0.86 -4.66
N SER A 213 -0.98 -0.16 -4.08
CA SER A 213 -2.39 -0.44 -4.26
C SER A 213 -2.96 -1.36 -3.19
N SER A 214 -4.28 -1.38 -3.07
CA SER A 214 -4.97 -2.56 -2.58
C SER A 214 -5.10 -3.56 -3.75
N PRO A 215 -5.13 -4.88 -3.50
CA PRO A 215 -5.38 -5.85 -4.57
C PRO A 215 -6.68 -5.52 -5.31
N GLY A 216 -6.64 -5.45 -6.63
CA GLY A 216 -7.81 -5.14 -7.47
C GLY A 216 -8.27 -6.32 -8.31
N PHE A 217 -7.39 -7.28 -8.54
CA PHE A 217 -7.63 -8.43 -9.40
C PHE A 217 -7.98 -9.70 -8.62
N GLU A 218 -8.74 -10.57 -9.25
CA GLU A 218 -9.06 -11.90 -8.73
C GLU A 218 -7.94 -12.90 -9.01
N VAL A 219 -7.89 -13.95 -8.20
CA VAL A 219 -7.01 -15.09 -8.46
C VAL A 219 -7.54 -15.88 -9.65
N GLU A 220 -6.72 -15.99 -10.70
CA GLU A 220 -7.09 -16.72 -11.93
C GLU A 220 -6.91 -18.24 -11.78
N ASN A 221 -5.86 -18.66 -11.07
CA ASN A 221 -5.57 -20.07 -10.84
C ASN A 221 -5.43 -20.39 -9.34
N PRO A 222 -6.52 -20.72 -8.66
CA PRO A 222 -6.49 -21.08 -7.25
C PRO A 222 -5.77 -22.40 -6.95
N LYS A 223 -5.49 -23.22 -7.96
CA LYS A 223 -4.73 -24.48 -7.84
C LYS A 223 -3.21 -24.28 -7.92
N HIS A 224 -2.75 -23.05 -8.11
CA HIS A 224 -1.31 -22.77 -8.09
C HIS A 224 -0.70 -23.14 -6.73
N ILE A 225 0.38 -23.90 -6.79
CA ILE A 225 1.13 -24.29 -5.58
C ILE A 225 2.17 -23.21 -5.31
N LEU A 226 2.03 -22.53 -4.18
CA LEU A 226 3.00 -21.54 -3.73
C LEU A 226 4.37 -22.17 -3.48
N LYS A 227 5.41 -21.58 -4.04
CA LYS A 227 6.80 -22.09 -3.88
C LYS A 227 7.39 -21.68 -2.54
N THR A 228 6.94 -20.57 -1.99
CA THR A 228 7.41 -20.03 -0.72
C THR A 228 6.22 -19.55 0.12
N ARG A 229 6.45 -19.42 1.42
CA ARG A 229 5.43 -18.95 2.36
C ARG A 229 4.96 -17.51 2.08
N HIS A 230 5.82 -16.68 1.50
CA HIS A 230 5.53 -15.26 1.24
C HIS A 230 5.03 -15.00 -0.18
N GLU A 231 5.08 -15.98 -1.07
CA GLU A 231 4.54 -15.83 -2.42
C GLU A 231 3.05 -15.50 -2.37
N ALA A 232 2.61 -14.58 -3.23
CA ALA A 232 1.20 -14.31 -3.44
C ALA A 232 0.64 -15.22 -4.54
N MET A 233 -0.65 -15.60 -4.44
CA MET A 233 -1.33 -16.27 -5.54
C MET A 233 -1.18 -15.45 -6.82
N PRO A 234 -0.92 -16.08 -7.96
CA PRO A 234 -0.74 -15.38 -9.22
C PRO A 234 -1.99 -14.57 -9.58
N THR A 235 -1.79 -13.27 -9.66
CA THR A 235 -2.77 -12.27 -10.11
C THR A 235 -2.02 -11.20 -10.88
N PRO A 236 -2.63 -10.51 -11.84
CA PRO A 236 -2.05 -9.32 -12.45
C PRO A 236 -1.84 -8.19 -11.41
N GLY A 237 -1.30 -7.08 -11.86
CA GLY A 237 -1.23 -5.84 -11.10
C GLY A 237 -0.21 -5.85 -9.97
N ILE A 238 -0.57 -5.26 -8.83
CA ILE A 238 0.34 -5.00 -7.71
C ILE A 238 0.91 -6.28 -7.08
N LEU A 239 0.14 -7.39 -7.05
CA LEU A 239 0.62 -8.66 -6.52
C LEU A 239 1.62 -9.34 -7.46
N ALA A 240 1.51 -9.13 -8.77
CA ALA A 240 2.54 -9.55 -9.71
C ALA A 240 3.86 -8.80 -9.46
N LEU A 241 3.79 -7.48 -9.20
CA LEU A 241 4.97 -6.69 -8.82
C LEU A 241 5.54 -7.14 -7.47
N TYR A 242 4.67 -7.40 -6.48
CA TYR A 242 5.08 -7.95 -5.20
C TYR A 242 5.83 -9.27 -5.36
N ASN A 243 5.36 -10.18 -6.19
CA ASN A 243 6.02 -11.47 -6.45
C ASN A 243 7.38 -11.34 -7.15
N LYS A 244 7.61 -10.28 -7.94
CA LYS A 244 8.92 -9.95 -8.53
C LYS A 244 9.93 -9.42 -7.50
N GLY A 245 9.45 -8.92 -6.36
CA GLY A 245 10.26 -8.33 -5.31
C GLY A 245 10.78 -9.32 -4.27
N ASP A 246 11.30 -8.80 -3.17
CA ASP A 246 11.84 -9.58 -2.05
C ASP A 246 10.76 -10.08 -1.08
N ARG A 247 9.49 -9.85 -1.36
CA ARG A 247 8.29 -10.41 -0.75
C ARG A 247 8.28 -10.36 0.78
N ARG A 248 8.16 -9.14 1.33
CA ARG A 248 8.07 -8.94 2.79
C ARG A 248 6.63 -9.06 3.26
N ARG A 249 6.47 -9.74 4.42
CA ARG A 249 5.22 -9.86 5.16
C ARG A 249 5.38 -9.24 6.54
N TRP A 250 4.29 -8.66 7.07
CA TRP A 250 4.27 -8.07 8.40
C TRP A 250 3.96 -9.13 9.43
N TYR A 251 4.82 -9.32 10.41
CA TYR A 251 4.67 -10.31 11.46
C TYR A 251 4.52 -9.66 12.83
N TRP A 252 3.69 -10.28 13.66
CA TRP A 252 3.62 -10.05 15.09
C TRP A 252 4.29 -11.21 15.82
N ARG A 253 4.90 -10.94 16.98
CA ARG A 253 5.44 -11.96 17.88
C ARG A 253 4.47 -12.16 19.03
N CYS A 254 4.01 -13.40 19.26
CA CYS A 254 3.06 -13.71 20.32
C CYS A 254 3.64 -13.40 21.69
N VAL A 255 2.92 -12.65 22.53
CA VAL A 255 3.38 -12.28 23.87
C VAL A 255 3.45 -13.47 24.84
N LYS A 256 2.78 -14.60 24.54
CA LYS A 256 2.74 -15.79 25.38
C LYS A 256 3.70 -16.89 24.93
N CYS A 257 3.67 -17.28 23.65
CA CYS A 257 4.49 -18.37 23.13
C CYS A 257 5.68 -17.90 22.31
N GLU A 258 5.81 -16.59 22.14
CA GLU A 258 6.89 -15.89 21.41
C GLU A 258 6.99 -16.24 19.91
N ASN A 259 6.21 -17.20 19.41
CA ASN A 259 6.20 -17.56 17.99
C ASN A 259 5.68 -16.40 17.13
N PRO A 260 6.39 -16.04 16.05
CA PRO A 260 5.94 -15.07 15.09
C PRO A 260 4.80 -15.61 14.22
N PHE A 261 3.84 -14.74 13.88
CA PHE A 261 2.74 -15.04 12.98
C PHE A 261 2.33 -13.80 12.19
N GLU A 262 1.84 -14.00 10.97
CA GLU A 262 1.24 -12.92 10.17
C GLU A 262 -0.20 -12.70 10.65
N PRO A 263 -0.59 -11.47 11.04
CA PRO A 263 -1.98 -11.18 11.42
C PRO A 263 -2.87 -11.19 10.16
N ASP A 264 -3.68 -12.23 10.05
CA ASP A 264 -4.56 -12.47 8.90
C ASP A 264 -6.04 -12.50 9.34
N PHE A 265 -6.96 -12.23 8.41
CA PHE A 265 -8.40 -12.22 8.68
C PHE A 265 -8.91 -13.56 9.20
N SER A 266 -8.33 -14.68 8.74
CA SER A 266 -8.66 -16.02 9.18
C SER A 266 -8.36 -16.31 10.68
N LEU A 267 -7.57 -15.43 11.33
CA LEU A 267 -7.27 -15.52 12.76
C LEU A 267 -8.23 -14.71 13.63
N LEU A 268 -9.17 -13.97 13.01
CA LEU A 268 -10.25 -13.32 13.73
C LEU A 268 -11.33 -14.35 14.09
N HIS A 269 -11.80 -14.27 15.31
CA HIS A 269 -12.86 -15.11 15.85
C HIS A 269 -13.94 -14.24 16.48
N TRP A 270 -15.18 -14.61 16.26
CA TRP A 270 -16.37 -13.95 16.80
C TRP A 270 -17.42 -14.96 17.25
N PRO A 271 -18.41 -14.57 18.07
CA PRO A 271 -19.49 -15.45 18.47
C PRO A 271 -20.33 -15.95 17.27
N ASP A 272 -20.87 -17.14 17.38
CA ASP A 272 -21.87 -17.66 16.44
C ASP A 272 -23.26 -17.07 16.78
N SER A 273 -23.66 -16.01 16.08
CA SER A 273 -24.90 -15.28 16.28
C SER A 273 -25.49 -14.84 14.95
N GLU A 274 -26.82 -14.75 14.87
CA GLU A 274 -27.51 -14.15 13.71
C GLU A 274 -27.35 -12.62 13.68
N ASP A 275 -27.06 -11.99 14.80
CA ASP A 275 -26.78 -10.56 14.89
C ASP A 275 -25.34 -10.24 14.48
N LEU A 276 -25.20 -9.69 13.25
CA LEU A 276 -23.88 -9.29 12.72
C LEU A 276 -23.17 -8.27 13.59
N LYS A 277 -23.93 -7.45 14.30
CA LYS A 277 -23.35 -6.44 15.16
C LYS A 277 -22.74 -7.08 16.40
N GLU A 278 -23.45 -8.05 17.00
CA GLU A 278 -22.91 -8.85 18.10
C GLU A 278 -21.64 -9.60 17.70
N CYS A 279 -21.65 -10.25 16.53
CA CYS A 279 -20.48 -10.92 15.97
C CYS A 279 -19.30 -9.98 15.85
N SER A 280 -19.52 -8.80 15.24
CA SER A 280 -18.46 -7.86 14.92
C SER A 280 -17.87 -7.15 16.13
N GLU A 281 -18.69 -6.71 17.08
CA GLU A 281 -18.27 -6.02 18.31
C GLU A 281 -17.47 -6.92 19.25
N ASN A 282 -17.69 -8.24 19.19
CA ASN A 282 -16.99 -9.23 19.99
C ASN A 282 -15.84 -9.94 19.24
N ALA A 283 -15.42 -9.40 18.10
CA ALA A 283 -14.34 -9.97 17.34
C ALA A 283 -12.99 -9.83 18.05
N VAL A 284 -12.30 -10.95 18.18
CA VAL A 284 -10.95 -11.04 18.77
C VAL A 284 -10.02 -11.78 17.83
N LEU A 285 -8.72 -11.51 17.91
CA LEU A 285 -7.72 -12.29 17.18
C LEU A 285 -7.11 -13.36 18.10
N ARG A 286 -6.84 -14.54 17.55
CA ARG A 286 -6.17 -15.60 18.29
C ARG A 286 -4.84 -15.97 17.66
N CYS A 287 -3.84 -16.18 18.52
CA CYS A 287 -2.56 -16.72 18.08
C CYS A 287 -2.75 -18.11 17.47
N PRO A 288 -2.22 -18.38 16.26
CA PRO A 288 -2.38 -19.68 15.62
C PRO A 288 -1.59 -20.81 16.32
N HIS A 289 -0.66 -20.47 17.23
CA HIS A 289 0.20 -21.44 17.91
C HIS A 289 -0.28 -21.81 19.32
N CYS A 290 -0.86 -20.85 20.08
CA CYS A 290 -1.19 -21.09 21.48
C CYS A 290 -2.55 -20.53 21.91
N ASN A 291 -3.36 -20.05 20.98
CA ASN A 291 -4.69 -19.45 21.20
C ASN A 291 -4.70 -18.23 22.16
N GLN A 292 -3.55 -17.56 22.34
CA GLN A 292 -3.53 -16.27 23.06
C GLN A 292 -4.48 -15.29 22.36
N ILE A 293 -5.34 -14.64 23.14
CA ILE A 293 -6.32 -13.68 22.65
C ILE A 293 -5.71 -12.29 22.61
N TYR A 294 -6.00 -11.57 21.52
CA TYR A 294 -5.66 -10.17 21.28
C TYR A 294 -6.94 -9.37 21.03
N ALA A 295 -6.98 -8.14 21.54
CA ALA A 295 -8.07 -7.22 21.31
C ALA A 295 -7.72 -6.14 20.26
N HIS A 296 -8.75 -5.54 19.65
CA HIS A 296 -8.53 -4.38 18.80
C HIS A 296 -8.04 -3.19 19.61
N ASP A 297 -8.71 -2.89 20.73
CA ASP A 297 -8.49 -1.71 21.56
C ASP A 297 -7.60 -2.01 22.77
N THR A 298 -7.03 -0.94 23.32
CA THR A 298 -6.26 -0.97 24.59
C THR A 298 -7.21 -1.04 25.79
N GLY A 299 -6.69 -1.52 26.95
CA GLY A 299 -7.43 -1.50 28.20
C GLY A 299 -8.47 -2.63 28.40
N THR A 300 -8.49 -3.62 27.51
CA THR A 300 -9.43 -4.76 27.55
C THR A 300 -8.94 -5.93 28.40
N GLY A 301 -7.73 -5.85 28.98
CA GLY A 301 -7.07 -6.97 29.66
C GLY A 301 -6.34 -7.93 28.71
N HIS A 302 -6.40 -7.69 27.41
CA HIS A 302 -5.66 -8.40 26.38
C HIS A 302 -4.69 -7.47 25.66
N PRO A 303 -3.55 -7.97 25.11
CA PRO A 303 -2.67 -7.17 24.28
C PRO A 303 -3.43 -6.63 23.07
N SER A 304 -3.24 -5.34 22.80
CA SER A 304 -3.96 -4.66 21.74
C SER A 304 -3.25 -4.76 20.39
N LYS A 305 -4.02 -4.54 19.31
CA LYS A 305 -3.49 -4.37 17.96
C LYS A 305 -2.36 -3.34 17.89
N ARG A 306 -2.49 -2.21 18.61
CA ARG A 306 -1.46 -1.16 18.63
C ARG A 306 -0.14 -1.67 19.21
N GLU A 307 -0.20 -2.35 20.35
CA GLU A 307 0.99 -2.91 21.01
C GLU A 307 1.67 -3.95 20.12
N MET A 308 0.88 -4.79 19.47
CA MET A 308 1.39 -5.78 18.53
C MET A 308 2.03 -5.14 17.29
N ASN A 309 1.47 -4.06 16.77
CA ASN A 309 2.07 -3.33 15.66
C ASN A 309 3.39 -2.65 16.05
N ILE A 310 3.48 -2.05 17.24
CA ILE A 310 4.73 -1.43 17.73
C ILE A 310 5.87 -2.47 17.83
N ALA A 311 5.53 -3.70 18.24
CA ALA A 311 6.48 -4.80 18.34
C ALA A 311 6.65 -5.59 17.02
N GLY A 312 5.87 -5.27 15.99
CA GLY A 312 5.87 -5.97 14.71
C GLY A 312 7.12 -5.73 13.88
N ARG A 313 7.36 -6.62 12.92
CA ARG A 313 8.49 -6.53 11.97
C ARG A 313 8.12 -7.03 10.59
N TRP A 314 8.74 -6.43 9.59
CA TRP A 314 8.78 -6.97 8.25
C TRP A 314 9.78 -8.14 8.18
N VAL A 315 9.36 -9.23 7.57
CA VAL A 315 10.20 -10.41 7.32
C VAL A 315 10.28 -10.63 5.82
N ARG A 316 11.48 -10.68 5.26
CA ARG A 316 11.71 -10.95 3.83
C ARG A 316 11.49 -12.44 3.55
N ASP A 317 11.07 -12.76 2.34
CA ASP A 317 11.00 -14.15 1.92
C ASP A 317 12.38 -14.82 1.97
N GLY A 318 12.40 -16.08 2.42
CA GLY A 318 13.64 -16.82 2.73
C GLY A 318 14.18 -16.57 4.14
N GLN A 319 13.63 -15.59 4.87
CA GLN A 319 13.96 -15.36 6.27
C GLN A 319 12.87 -15.88 7.21
N HIS A 320 13.26 -16.15 8.44
CA HIS A 320 12.40 -16.58 9.53
C HIS A 320 12.71 -15.77 10.78
N TRP A 321 11.71 -15.10 11.33
CA TRP A 321 11.82 -14.46 12.63
C TRP A 321 11.61 -15.53 13.71
N MET A 322 12.63 -15.75 14.53
CA MET A 322 12.62 -16.80 15.55
C MET A 322 11.96 -16.33 16.85
N PRO A 323 11.46 -17.27 17.70
CA PRO A 323 10.90 -16.92 19.01
C PRO A 323 11.86 -16.15 19.91
N ASN A 324 13.17 -16.38 19.83
CA ASN A 324 14.19 -15.65 20.56
C ASN A 324 14.41 -14.20 20.04
N GLY A 325 13.71 -13.80 18.98
CA GLY A 325 13.82 -12.47 18.38
C GLY A 325 14.87 -12.32 17.28
N GLU A 326 15.64 -13.37 17.00
CA GLU A 326 16.65 -13.38 15.93
C GLU A 326 16.01 -13.59 14.55
N MET A 327 16.67 -13.09 13.52
CA MET A 327 16.29 -13.31 12.12
C MET A 327 17.26 -14.33 11.49
N HIS A 328 16.73 -15.46 11.05
CA HIS A 328 17.49 -16.53 10.41
C HIS A 328 17.11 -16.68 8.93
N GLY A 329 17.99 -17.29 8.14
CA GLY A 329 17.80 -17.54 6.72
C GLY A 329 18.38 -16.47 5.82
N VAL A 330 18.35 -16.72 4.52
CA VAL A 330 18.90 -15.83 3.49
C VAL A 330 17.74 -15.18 2.75
N PRO A 331 17.66 -13.84 2.75
CA PRO A 331 16.56 -13.14 2.07
C PRO A 331 16.61 -13.35 0.55
N THR A 332 15.46 -13.44 -0.06
CA THR A 332 15.33 -13.40 -1.51
C THR A 332 15.92 -12.09 -2.03
N ARG A 333 16.80 -12.20 -3.04
CA ARG A 333 17.42 -11.03 -3.67
C ARG A 333 16.52 -10.49 -4.77
N SER A 334 16.32 -9.19 -4.77
CA SER A 334 15.59 -8.46 -5.81
C SER A 334 15.99 -6.98 -5.77
N ASP A 335 15.92 -6.29 -6.89
CA ASP A 335 16.04 -4.84 -6.98
C ASP A 335 14.72 -4.12 -6.60
N ILE A 336 13.67 -4.89 -6.32
CA ILE A 336 12.35 -4.41 -5.89
C ILE A 336 12.16 -4.78 -4.42
N ALA A 337 12.05 -3.79 -3.54
CA ALA A 337 11.54 -4.00 -2.19
C ALA A 337 10.02 -4.15 -2.25
N SER A 338 9.48 -5.28 -1.82
CA SER A 338 8.04 -5.50 -1.93
C SER A 338 7.42 -5.86 -0.58
N PHE A 339 6.35 -5.15 -0.24
CA PHE A 339 5.67 -5.22 1.05
C PHE A 339 4.21 -5.63 0.87
N TRP A 340 3.73 -6.52 1.72
CA TRP A 340 2.31 -6.86 1.76
C TRP A 340 1.77 -6.82 3.19
N LEU A 341 0.94 -5.81 3.46
CA LEU A 341 0.24 -5.61 4.72
C LEU A 341 -1.19 -6.14 4.64
N LYS A 342 -1.62 -6.93 5.61
CA LYS A 342 -3.00 -7.41 5.74
C LYS A 342 -3.88 -6.42 6.52
N GLY A 343 -5.18 -6.42 6.24
CA GLY A 343 -6.15 -5.51 6.85
C GLY A 343 -6.24 -5.57 8.37
N VAL A 344 -6.00 -6.74 8.94
CA VAL A 344 -6.01 -6.93 10.39
C VAL A 344 -4.94 -6.08 11.09
N ALA A 345 -3.79 -5.87 10.48
CA ALA A 345 -2.71 -5.04 11.01
C ALA A 345 -2.90 -3.54 10.72
N ALA A 346 -3.69 -3.18 9.72
CA ALA A 346 -3.87 -1.78 9.31
C ALA A 346 -4.50 -0.93 10.43
N THR A 347 -3.83 0.13 10.84
CA THR A 347 -4.17 0.92 12.05
C THR A 347 -5.59 1.50 11.99
N PHE A 348 -5.98 2.05 10.83
CA PHE A 348 -7.26 2.75 10.70
C PHE A 348 -8.44 1.85 10.29
N SER A 349 -8.20 0.54 10.16
CA SER A 349 -9.21 -0.46 9.88
C SER A 349 -9.56 -1.21 11.17
N THR A 350 -10.73 -1.01 11.74
CA THR A 350 -11.14 -1.67 12.98
C THR A 350 -11.64 -3.10 12.71
N TRP A 351 -11.43 -4.02 13.65
CA TRP A 351 -11.79 -5.43 13.47
C TRP A 351 -13.30 -5.63 13.41
N ASP A 352 -14.06 -4.84 14.17
CA ASP A 352 -15.52 -4.82 14.10
C ASP A 352 -16.01 -4.49 12.67
N LYS A 353 -15.44 -3.45 12.04
CA LYS A 353 -15.79 -3.09 10.66
C LYS A 353 -15.37 -4.14 9.64
N LEU A 354 -14.19 -4.76 9.82
CA LEU A 354 -13.72 -5.82 8.94
C LEU A 354 -14.68 -7.02 8.98
N VAL A 355 -15.03 -7.47 10.19
CA VAL A 355 -15.94 -8.61 10.39
C VAL A 355 -17.34 -8.28 9.92
N PHE A 356 -17.90 -7.12 10.30
CA PHE A 356 -19.24 -6.71 9.89
C PHE A 356 -19.40 -6.65 8.36
N LYS A 357 -18.44 -6.02 7.66
CA LYS A 357 -18.47 -5.95 6.21
C LYS A 357 -18.38 -7.33 5.55
N HIS A 358 -17.52 -8.19 6.09
CA HIS A 358 -17.36 -9.55 5.57
C HIS A 358 -18.66 -10.36 5.71
N LEU A 359 -19.22 -10.41 6.91
CA LEU A 359 -20.47 -11.13 7.19
C LEU A 359 -21.67 -10.56 6.41
N SER A 360 -21.74 -9.23 6.28
CA SER A 360 -22.76 -8.58 5.45
C SER A 360 -22.63 -8.98 3.99
N ALA A 361 -21.40 -9.05 3.47
CA ALA A 361 -21.14 -9.46 2.09
C ALA A 361 -21.43 -10.96 1.87
N GLU A 362 -21.21 -11.81 2.85
CA GLU A 362 -21.61 -13.23 2.79
C GLU A 362 -23.13 -13.39 2.74
N ARG A 363 -23.88 -12.69 3.58
CA ARG A 363 -25.36 -12.68 3.53
C ARG A 363 -25.89 -12.15 2.19
N GLU A 364 -25.28 -11.11 1.64
CA GLU A 364 -25.64 -10.62 0.31
C GLU A 364 -25.41 -11.69 -0.76
N TYR A 365 -24.26 -12.37 -0.70
CA TYR A 365 -23.98 -13.48 -1.60
C TYR A 365 -24.98 -14.63 -1.47
N GLU A 366 -25.32 -15.05 -0.25
CA GLU A 366 -26.31 -16.10 0.01
C GLU A 366 -27.70 -15.76 -0.54
N SER A 367 -28.10 -14.49 -0.44
CA SER A 367 -29.42 -14.03 -0.91
C SER A 367 -29.50 -13.75 -2.41
N THR A 368 -28.40 -13.25 -3.01
CA THR A 368 -28.41 -12.75 -4.40
C THR A 368 -27.55 -13.56 -5.37
N GLY A 369 -26.59 -14.35 -4.86
CA GLY A 369 -25.53 -14.99 -5.65
C GLY A 369 -24.44 -14.03 -6.16
N SER A 370 -24.48 -12.75 -5.79
CA SER A 370 -23.52 -11.74 -6.24
C SER A 370 -22.25 -11.73 -5.38
N GLU A 371 -21.10 -11.96 -5.99
CA GLU A 371 -19.80 -11.94 -5.31
C GLU A 371 -19.18 -10.54 -5.19
N LYS A 372 -19.86 -9.48 -5.68
CA LYS A 372 -19.28 -8.13 -5.75
C LYS A 372 -18.87 -7.56 -4.39
N ALA A 373 -19.74 -7.70 -3.39
CA ALA A 373 -19.46 -7.22 -2.03
C ALA A 373 -18.35 -8.03 -1.37
N LEU A 374 -18.31 -9.34 -1.54
CA LEU A 374 -17.23 -10.21 -1.05
C LEU A 374 -15.88 -9.83 -1.68
N LYS A 375 -15.83 -9.68 -3.00
CA LYS A 375 -14.64 -9.22 -3.69
C LYS A 375 -14.15 -7.88 -3.15
N ALA A 376 -15.07 -6.92 -2.99
CA ALA A 376 -14.72 -5.58 -2.49
C ALA A 376 -14.10 -5.64 -1.09
N THR A 377 -14.73 -6.35 -0.13
CA THR A 377 -14.20 -6.41 1.24
C THR A 377 -12.90 -7.20 1.33
N VAL A 378 -12.77 -8.33 0.62
CA VAL A 378 -11.55 -9.14 0.61
C VAL A 378 -10.37 -8.37 0.00
N ASN A 379 -10.56 -7.79 -1.18
CA ASN A 379 -9.51 -7.05 -1.87
C ASN A 379 -9.13 -5.75 -1.15
N THR A 380 -10.13 -4.95 -0.79
CA THR A 380 -9.90 -3.58 -0.36
C THR A 380 -9.72 -3.45 1.15
N ASP A 381 -10.54 -4.16 1.95
CA ASP A 381 -10.49 -4.03 3.40
C ASP A 381 -9.54 -5.06 4.05
N GLN A 382 -9.56 -6.32 3.59
CA GLN A 382 -8.64 -7.35 4.09
C GLN A 382 -7.26 -7.28 3.42
N GLY A 383 -7.15 -6.67 2.25
CA GLY A 383 -5.89 -6.52 1.51
C GLY A 383 -5.36 -7.83 0.93
N THR A 384 -6.26 -8.75 0.55
CA THR A 384 -5.96 -10.04 -0.05
C THR A 384 -6.67 -10.21 -1.38
N PRO A 385 -6.09 -10.94 -2.35
CA PRO A 385 -6.77 -11.17 -3.61
C PRO A 385 -7.98 -12.11 -3.40
N TYR A 386 -9.11 -11.73 -3.98
CA TYR A 386 -10.32 -12.52 -3.92
C TYR A 386 -10.21 -13.79 -4.79
N ILE A 387 -10.67 -14.91 -4.26
CA ILE A 387 -10.81 -16.16 -5.00
C ILE A 387 -12.30 -16.35 -5.29
N PRO A 388 -12.74 -16.34 -6.56
CA PRO A 388 -14.13 -16.55 -6.92
C PRO A 388 -14.67 -17.88 -6.36
N LYS A 389 -15.87 -17.87 -5.79
CA LYS A 389 -16.49 -19.03 -5.16
C LYS A 389 -16.62 -20.21 -6.14
N MET A 390 -16.84 -19.90 -7.42
CA MET A 390 -16.91 -20.93 -8.46
C MET A 390 -15.59 -21.66 -8.66
N LEU A 391 -14.45 -20.98 -8.48
CA LEU A 391 -13.11 -21.56 -8.59
C LEU A 391 -12.67 -22.25 -7.29
N SER A 392 -13.19 -21.79 -6.14
CA SER A 392 -12.87 -22.36 -4.81
C SER A 392 -13.75 -23.56 -4.48
N SER A 393 -14.90 -23.72 -5.14
CA SER A 393 -15.72 -24.91 -4.95
C SER A 393 -15.02 -26.13 -5.54
N ASP A 394 -14.73 -27.11 -4.71
CA ASP A 394 -14.31 -28.46 -5.11
C ASP A 394 -15.46 -29.16 -5.86
N ARG A 395 -15.76 -28.69 -7.05
CA ARG A 395 -16.46 -29.50 -8.06
C ARG A 395 -15.40 -30.42 -8.64
N ALA A 396 -14.93 -31.36 -7.80
CA ALA A 396 -14.06 -32.43 -8.27
C ALA A 396 -14.71 -33.03 -9.52
N PRO A 397 -13.96 -33.25 -10.60
CA PRO A 397 -14.50 -33.94 -11.79
C PRO A 397 -15.28 -35.20 -11.44
N GLU A 398 -14.86 -35.88 -10.37
CA GLU A 398 -15.51 -37.06 -9.81
C GLU A 398 -16.92 -36.76 -9.27
N THR A 399 -17.10 -35.64 -8.59
CA THR A 399 -18.42 -35.22 -8.07
C THR A 399 -19.38 -34.85 -9.21
N LEU A 400 -18.89 -34.19 -10.27
CA LEU A 400 -19.67 -33.89 -11.47
C LEU A 400 -19.97 -35.19 -12.24
N LYS A 401 -19.00 -36.11 -12.36
CA LYS A 401 -19.17 -37.39 -13.01
C LYS A 401 -20.16 -38.30 -12.23
N ALA A 402 -20.11 -38.29 -10.89
CA ALA A 402 -21.07 -38.99 -10.05
C ALA A 402 -22.52 -38.47 -10.18
N ARG A 403 -22.70 -37.22 -10.57
CA ARG A 403 -24.02 -36.59 -10.85
C ARG A 403 -24.47 -36.78 -12.30
N ALA A 404 -23.57 -37.18 -13.19
CA ALA A 404 -23.90 -37.47 -14.57
C ALA A 404 -24.86 -38.65 -14.63
N LYS A 405 -25.90 -38.53 -15.43
CA LYS A 405 -26.88 -39.61 -15.69
C LYS A 405 -26.73 -40.05 -17.14
N ASP A 406 -26.68 -41.33 -17.36
CA ASP A 406 -26.72 -41.88 -18.72
C ASP A 406 -28.18 -41.97 -19.18
N TYR A 407 -28.53 -41.15 -20.14
CA TYR A 407 -29.85 -41.13 -20.75
C TYR A 407 -29.96 -41.89 -22.08
N GLY A 408 -28.86 -42.56 -22.46
CA GLY A 408 -28.78 -43.23 -23.75
C GLY A 408 -28.59 -42.30 -24.95
N HIS A 409 -28.27 -42.89 -26.08
CA HIS A 409 -27.96 -42.15 -27.29
C HIS A 409 -29.22 -41.40 -27.80
N ARG A 410 -29.08 -40.07 -28.10
CA ARG A 410 -30.15 -39.20 -28.62
C ARG A 410 -31.40 -39.08 -27.74
N THR A 411 -31.32 -39.32 -26.45
CA THR A 411 -32.42 -39.20 -25.52
C THR A 411 -32.34 -37.91 -24.71
N VAL A 412 -33.36 -37.06 -24.80
CA VAL A 412 -33.53 -35.87 -23.98
C VAL A 412 -34.58 -36.14 -22.91
N PRO A 413 -34.24 -36.08 -21.61
CA PRO A 413 -35.18 -36.35 -20.55
C PRO A 413 -36.31 -35.34 -20.49
N PRO A 414 -37.52 -35.74 -20.01
CA PRO A 414 -38.62 -34.82 -19.81
C PRO A 414 -38.25 -33.69 -18.87
N GLY A 415 -38.63 -32.43 -19.20
CA GLY A 415 -38.38 -31.24 -18.39
C GLY A 415 -37.09 -30.47 -18.72
N VAL A 416 -36.28 -30.96 -19.64
CA VAL A 416 -35.10 -30.18 -20.15
C VAL A 416 -35.62 -29.01 -21.00
N ARG A 417 -35.25 -27.79 -20.62
CA ARG A 417 -35.62 -26.55 -21.31
C ARG A 417 -34.59 -26.06 -22.32
N PHE A 418 -33.32 -26.40 -22.10
CA PHE A 418 -32.20 -26.07 -23.00
C PHE A 418 -31.08 -27.07 -22.78
N MET A 419 -30.22 -27.22 -23.76
CA MET A 419 -28.99 -28.02 -23.70
C MET A 419 -27.79 -27.14 -24.08
N THR A 420 -26.67 -27.38 -23.43
CA THR A 420 -25.37 -26.79 -23.80
C THR A 420 -24.38 -27.91 -24.15
N ALA A 421 -23.55 -27.71 -25.15
CA ALA A 421 -22.47 -28.61 -25.49
C ALA A 421 -21.15 -27.84 -25.50
N ALA A 422 -20.10 -28.42 -24.91
CA ALA A 422 -18.72 -28.00 -25.09
C ALA A 422 -18.05 -29.02 -26.00
N ILE A 423 -17.44 -28.56 -27.07
CA ILE A 423 -16.74 -29.39 -28.06
C ILE A 423 -15.30 -28.92 -28.07
N ASP A 424 -14.38 -29.83 -27.70
CA ASP A 424 -12.95 -29.63 -27.89
C ASP A 424 -12.57 -30.18 -29.27
N VAL A 425 -11.89 -29.34 -30.10
CA VAL A 425 -11.51 -29.68 -31.48
C VAL A 425 -10.02 -29.69 -31.60
#